data_7c63af90fc425743e5af907cec70e924
#
_entry.id   7c63af90fc425743e5af907cec70e924
#
_cell.length_a   1.000
_cell.length_b   1.000
_cell.length_c   1.000
_cell.angle_alpha   90.00
_cell.angle_beta   90.00
_cell.angle_gamma   90.00
#
_symmetry.space_group_name_H-M   'P 1'
#
loop_
_entity.id
_entity.type
_entity.pdbx_description
1 polymer ?
#
loop_
_entity_poly.entity_id
_entity_poly.type
_entity_poly.pdbx_seq_one_letter_code
_entity_poly.pdbx_strand_id
1 'polypeptide(L)'
;MFNPSTNAAFVNACLNAGCVFPAVPHMVDLEQFAVDHGYTVFFLTGRPISQTTGTVANLTAAGYSVDTDNLYLKDLTAPWLASCATSTPACTTIQYKSLTRQHIESLGYDIVANFGDQFSDLTGGFADQTFKIPNPMYFLP
;
A
#
# COMPACT_ATOMS: atom_id res chain seq x y z
N MET A 1 -13.11 -9.28 -18.24
CA MET A 1 -11.70 -8.91 -18.43
C MET A 1 -11.44 -7.66 -17.61
N PHE A 2 -10.46 -7.71 -16.70
CA PHE A 2 -10.11 -6.59 -15.81
C PHE A 2 -9.53 -5.45 -16.65
N ASN A 3 -10.10 -4.24 -16.54
CA ASN A 3 -9.57 -3.04 -17.20
C ASN A 3 -9.06 -2.07 -16.13
N PRO A 4 -7.75 -1.82 -16.05
CA PRO A 4 -7.17 -0.95 -15.02
C PRO A 4 -7.77 0.46 -14.98
N SER A 5 -8.09 1.03 -16.14
CA SER A 5 -8.67 2.38 -16.23
C SER A 5 -10.10 2.44 -15.67
N THR A 6 -10.90 1.42 -15.96
CA THR A 6 -12.28 1.32 -15.46
C THR A 6 -12.27 1.08 -13.94
N ASN A 7 -11.30 0.31 -13.45
CA ASN A 7 -11.14 0.06 -12.02
C ASN A 7 -10.71 1.30 -11.24
N ALA A 8 -9.76 2.07 -11.76
CA ALA A 8 -9.35 3.32 -11.12
C ALA A 8 -10.54 4.30 -11.02
N ALA A 9 -11.35 4.40 -12.07
CA ALA A 9 -12.56 5.22 -12.07
C ALA A 9 -13.61 4.71 -11.07
N PHE A 10 -13.82 3.38 -10.98
CA PHE A 10 -14.73 2.77 -10.02
C PHE A 10 -14.23 3.00 -8.58
N VAL A 11 -12.96 2.76 -8.30
CA VAL A 11 -12.37 2.99 -6.97
C VAL A 11 -12.50 4.46 -6.58
N ASN A 12 -12.20 5.40 -7.48
CA ASN A 12 -12.37 6.82 -7.23
C ASN A 12 -13.82 7.19 -6.93
N ALA A 13 -14.76 6.72 -7.75
CA ALA A 13 -16.19 6.98 -7.53
C ALA A 13 -16.67 6.40 -6.21
N CYS A 14 -16.24 5.20 -5.87
CA CYS A 14 -16.59 4.53 -4.63
C CYS A 14 -16.02 5.28 -3.41
N LEU A 15 -14.74 5.63 -3.40
CA LEU A 15 -14.13 6.37 -2.30
C LEU A 15 -14.78 7.75 -2.11
N ASN A 16 -15.10 8.45 -3.20
CA ASN A 16 -15.78 9.74 -3.15
C ASN A 16 -17.24 9.63 -2.65
N ALA A 17 -17.88 8.48 -2.87
CA ALA A 17 -19.22 8.18 -2.36
C ALA A 17 -19.22 7.61 -0.94
N GLY A 18 -18.06 7.49 -0.29
CA GLY A 18 -17.93 6.93 1.06
C GLY A 18 -18.09 5.41 1.14
N CYS A 19 -17.85 4.69 0.03
CA CYS A 19 -17.84 3.24 0.08
C CYS A 19 -16.71 2.73 0.98
N VAL A 20 -16.98 1.64 1.70
CA VAL A 20 -16.00 0.90 2.47
C VAL A 20 -15.67 -0.40 1.75
N PHE A 21 -14.39 -0.59 1.42
CA PHE A 21 -13.90 -1.89 0.98
C PHE A 21 -13.57 -2.71 2.23
N PRO A 22 -14.15 -3.91 2.39
CA PRO A 22 -13.88 -4.72 3.57
C PRO A 22 -12.39 -5.11 3.65
N ALA A 23 -11.88 -5.21 4.85
CA ALA A 23 -10.54 -5.76 5.08
C ALA A 23 -10.47 -7.22 4.65
N VAL A 24 -9.27 -7.67 4.25
CA VAL A 24 -9.00 -9.10 4.14
C VAL A 24 -9.17 -9.73 5.53
N PRO A 25 -9.89 -10.86 5.67
CA PRO A 25 -10.12 -11.49 6.97
C PRO A 25 -8.84 -11.63 7.80
N HIS A 26 -8.92 -11.34 9.08
CA HIS A 26 -7.83 -11.40 10.08
C HIS A 26 -6.67 -10.40 9.88
N MET A 27 -6.68 -9.56 8.83
CA MET A 27 -5.60 -8.57 8.66
C MET A 27 -5.71 -7.39 9.62
N VAL A 28 -6.92 -7.03 10.05
CA VAL A 28 -7.13 -6.03 11.10
C VAL A 28 -6.65 -6.58 12.46
N ASP A 29 -6.97 -7.83 12.75
CA ASP A 29 -6.52 -8.48 13.98
C ASP A 29 -4.98 -8.57 14.04
N LEU A 30 -4.34 -8.86 12.90
CA LEU A 30 -2.88 -8.90 12.79
C LEU A 30 -2.24 -7.52 12.98
N GLU A 31 -2.82 -6.49 12.36
CA GLU A 31 -2.36 -5.11 12.55
C GLU A 31 -2.49 -4.68 14.01
N GLN A 32 -3.63 -4.92 14.64
CA GLN A 32 -3.83 -4.60 16.05
C GLN A 32 -2.84 -5.36 16.94
N PHE A 33 -2.63 -6.65 16.67
CA PHE A 33 -1.62 -7.44 17.38
C PHE A 33 -0.22 -6.82 17.26
N ALA A 34 0.18 -6.38 16.07
CA ALA A 34 1.48 -5.74 15.85
C ALA A 34 1.60 -4.43 16.65
N VAL A 35 0.58 -3.57 16.59
CA VAL A 35 0.54 -2.30 17.35
C VAL A 35 0.61 -2.55 18.85
N ASP A 36 -0.17 -3.50 19.37
CA ASP A 36 -0.19 -3.85 20.81
C ASP A 36 1.16 -4.40 21.32
N HIS A 37 1.99 -4.94 20.41
CA HIS A 37 3.33 -5.43 20.71
C HIS A 37 4.45 -4.43 20.38
N GLY A 38 4.10 -3.18 20.09
CA GLY A 38 5.05 -2.09 19.90
C GLY A 38 5.69 -2.01 18.51
N TYR A 39 5.14 -2.73 17.52
CA TYR A 39 5.56 -2.58 16.13
C TYR A 39 4.92 -1.36 15.50
N THR A 40 5.68 -0.66 14.67
CA THR A 40 5.13 0.39 13.79
C THR A 40 4.58 -0.26 12.54
N VAL A 41 3.33 0.02 12.21
CA VAL A 41 2.67 -0.50 11.01
C VAL A 41 2.66 0.57 9.92
N PHE A 42 3.15 0.22 8.74
CA PHE A 42 3.14 1.05 7.55
C PHE A 42 2.13 0.52 6.53
N PHE A 43 1.33 1.41 5.97
CA PHE A 43 0.42 1.12 4.87
C PHE A 43 1.02 1.64 3.56
N LEU A 44 1.15 0.76 2.58
CA LEU A 44 1.78 1.06 1.29
C LEU A 44 0.85 0.67 0.15
N THR A 45 0.31 1.65 -0.57
CA THR A 45 -0.64 1.44 -1.66
C THR A 45 -0.24 2.11 -2.95
N GLY A 46 -0.49 1.45 -4.09
CA GLY A 46 -0.30 2.04 -5.43
C GLY A 46 -1.33 3.11 -5.82
N ARG A 47 -2.27 3.44 -4.95
CA ARG A 47 -3.23 4.54 -5.18
C ARG A 47 -2.47 5.86 -5.29
N PRO A 48 -2.88 6.78 -6.19
CA PRO A 48 -2.25 8.09 -6.30
C PRO A 48 -2.51 8.96 -5.07
N ILE A 49 -1.61 9.90 -4.79
CA ILE A 49 -1.69 10.82 -3.65
C ILE A 49 -3.02 11.57 -3.56
N SER A 50 -3.68 11.83 -4.70
CA SER A 50 -5.01 12.46 -4.74
C SER A 50 -6.13 11.65 -4.06
N GLN A 51 -5.88 10.36 -3.75
CA GLN A 51 -6.83 9.48 -3.06
C GLN A 51 -6.56 9.35 -1.55
N THR A 52 -5.69 10.16 -0.97
CA THR A 52 -5.29 10.06 0.44
C THR A 52 -6.51 10.09 1.37
N THR A 53 -7.36 11.11 1.28
CA THR A 53 -8.54 11.25 2.15
C THR A 53 -9.46 10.03 2.08
N GLY A 54 -9.79 9.57 0.87
CA GLY A 54 -10.65 8.38 0.70
C GLY A 54 -9.97 7.09 1.17
N THR A 55 -8.64 6.99 1.06
CA THR A 55 -7.89 5.83 1.53
C THR A 55 -7.87 5.77 3.06
N VAL A 56 -7.61 6.89 3.73
CA VAL A 56 -7.68 7.00 5.20
C VAL A 56 -9.07 6.64 5.70
N ALA A 57 -10.12 7.24 5.12
CA ALA A 57 -11.50 6.96 5.50
C ALA A 57 -11.85 5.48 5.34
N ASN A 58 -11.42 4.84 4.24
CA ASN A 58 -11.67 3.41 4.01
C ASN A 58 -10.94 2.51 5.01
N LEU A 59 -9.63 2.76 5.27
CA LEU A 59 -8.86 1.97 6.23
C LEU A 59 -9.45 2.09 7.63
N THR A 60 -9.76 3.32 8.07
CA THR A 60 -10.39 3.57 9.38
C THR A 60 -11.75 2.88 9.50
N ALA A 61 -12.61 2.98 8.49
CA ALA A 61 -13.91 2.32 8.48
C ALA A 61 -13.79 0.77 8.44
N ALA A 62 -12.72 0.25 7.87
CA ALA A 62 -12.41 -1.18 7.89
C ALA A 62 -11.84 -1.68 9.24
N GLY A 63 -11.52 -0.77 10.16
CA GLY A 63 -11.07 -1.09 11.52
C GLY A 63 -9.57 -0.96 11.77
N TYR A 64 -8.79 -0.48 10.80
CA TYR A 64 -7.34 -0.27 10.99
C TYR A 64 -7.03 1.00 11.79
N SER A 65 -5.96 0.96 12.57
CA SER A 65 -5.37 2.12 13.24
C SER A 65 -4.46 2.86 12.26
N VAL A 66 -4.94 3.96 11.67
CA VAL A 66 -4.21 4.65 10.60
C VAL A 66 -3.49 5.88 11.14
N ASP A 67 -2.16 5.83 11.18
CA ASP A 67 -1.31 6.99 11.26
C ASP A 67 -0.97 7.47 9.84
N THR A 68 -1.31 8.72 9.53
CA THR A 68 -1.08 9.27 8.18
C THR A 68 0.40 9.44 7.85
N ASP A 69 1.27 9.56 8.84
CA ASP A 69 2.73 9.64 8.67
C ASP A 69 3.31 8.29 8.22
N ASN A 70 2.60 7.20 8.52
CA ASN A 70 2.95 5.83 8.15
C ASN A 70 2.15 5.31 6.93
N LEU A 71 1.44 6.19 6.22
CA LEU A 71 0.64 5.84 5.04
C LEU A 71 1.29 6.40 3.76
N TYR A 72 1.78 5.51 2.92
CA TYR A 72 2.41 5.84 1.65
C TYR A 72 1.50 5.55 0.46
N LEU A 73 1.11 6.62 -0.25
CA LEU A 73 0.45 6.55 -1.55
C LEU A 73 1.47 6.87 -2.64
N LYS A 74 1.18 6.47 -3.89
CA LYS A 74 2.08 6.73 -5.02
C LYS A 74 2.12 8.22 -5.34
N ASP A 75 3.19 8.88 -4.90
CA ASP A 75 3.52 10.27 -5.17
C ASP A 75 4.83 10.31 -5.97
N LEU A 76 4.75 10.56 -7.28
CA LEU A 76 5.91 10.62 -8.16
C LEU A 76 6.83 11.83 -7.90
N THR A 77 6.43 12.76 -7.05
CA THR A 77 7.27 13.89 -6.62
C THR A 77 8.15 13.55 -5.41
N ALA A 78 7.93 12.38 -4.79
CA ALA A 78 8.68 11.94 -3.64
C ALA A 78 10.17 11.75 -3.97
N PRO A 79 11.11 12.29 -3.17
CA PRO A 79 12.54 12.27 -3.48
C PRO A 79 13.12 10.86 -3.69
N TRP A 80 12.63 9.86 -2.95
CA TRP A 80 13.09 8.47 -3.06
C TRP A 80 12.63 7.77 -4.34
N LEU A 81 11.68 8.36 -5.09
CA LEU A 81 11.22 7.86 -6.39
C LEU A 81 11.90 8.53 -7.59
N ALA A 82 12.80 9.49 -7.36
CA ALA A 82 13.41 10.27 -8.42
C ALA A 82 14.08 9.42 -9.53
N SER A 83 14.62 8.25 -9.17
CA SER A 83 15.27 7.34 -10.12
C SER A 83 14.32 6.73 -11.17
N CYS A 84 13.03 6.67 -10.89
CA CYS A 84 12.03 6.08 -11.79
C CYS A 84 10.85 7.00 -12.12
N ALA A 85 10.74 8.17 -11.47
CA ALA A 85 9.60 9.07 -11.64
C ALA A 85 9.40 9.57 -13.08
N THR A 86 10.50 9.68 -13.85
CA THR A 86 10.52 10.15 -15.24
C THR A 86 10.59 9.00 -16.26
N SER A 87 10.62 7.75 -15.83
CA SER A 87 10.63 6.58 -16.72
C SER A 87 9.27 6.39 -17.42
N THR A 88 9.22 5.52 -18.43
CA THR A 88 7.97 5.16 -19.12
C THR A 88 7.81 3.65 -19.10
N PRO A 89 6.82 3.12 -18.33
CA PRO A 89 5.94 3.82 -17.40
C PRO A 89 6.68 4.41 -16.18
N ALA A 90 6.18 5.52 -15.64
CA ALA A 90 6.77 6.15 -14.46
C ALA A 90 6.62 5.25 -13.23
N CYS A 91 7.70 4.85 -12.61
CA CYS A 91 7.80 3.90 -11.52
C CYS A 91 6.83 2.72 -11.66
N THR A 92 7.30 1.60 -12.13
CA THR A 92 6.50 0.36 -12.08
C THR A 92 6.02 0.09 -10.66
N THR A 93 5.02 -0.76 -10.47
CA THR A 93 4.51 -1.10 -9.14
C THR A 93 5.63 -1.65 -8.24
N ILE A 94 6.48 -2.52 -8.78
CA ILE A 94 7.62 -3.08 -8.04
C ILE A 94 8.60 -1.98 -7.63
N GLN A 95 8.99 -1.09 -8.55
CA GLN A 95 9.91 0.01 -8.24
C GLN A 95 9.35 0.93 -7.16
N TYR A 96 8.09 1.35 -7.30
CA TYR A 96 7.44 2.18 -6.31
C TYR A 96 7.44 1.51 -4.93
N LYS A 97 7.00 0.25 -4.85
CA LYS A 97 6.90 -0.48 -3.58
C LYS A 97 8.26 -0.72 -2.93
N SER A 98 9.26 -1.20 -3.70
CA SER A 98 10.59 -1.48 -3.16
C SER A 98 11.33 -0.22 -2.74
N LEU A 99 11.30 0.84 -3.55
CA LEU A 99 11.96 2.12 -3.20
C LEU A 99 11.31 2.79 -1.98
N THR A 100 9.98 2.62 -1.81
CA THR A 100 9.32 3.14 -0.60
C THR A 100 9.71 2.34 0.63
N ARG A 101 9.84 1.00 0.56
CA ARG A 101 10.39 0.21 1.67
C ARG A 101 11.83 0.61 1.99
N GLN A 102 12.68 0.79 0.97
CA GLN A 102 14.04 1.30 1.16
C GLN A 102 14.06 2.66 1.87
N HIS A 103 13.12 3.54 1.51
CA HIS A 103 12.97 4.82 2.19
C HIS A 103 12.61 4.64 3.66
N ILE A 104 11.64 3.77 3.98
CA ILE A 104 11.24 3.48 5.37
C ILE A 104 12.45 2.97 6.19
N GLU A 105 13.26 2.06 5.63
CA GLU A 105 14.49 1.61 6.29
C GLU A 105 15.49 2.76 6.48
N SER A 106 15.59 3.69 5.53
CA SER A 106 16.47 4.86 5.65
C SER A 106 16.06 5.82 6.78
N LEU A 107 14.82 5.75 7.25
CA LEU A 107 14.34 6.47 8.42
C LEU A 107 14.71 5.79 9.75
N GLY A 108 15.37 4.64 9.71
CA GLY A 108 15.84 3.88 10.88
C GLY A 108 14.91 2.76 11.32
N TYR A 109 13.92 2.41 10.52
CA TYR A 109 13.07 1.25 10.74
C TYR A 109 13.68 -0.01 10.13
N ASP A 110 13.40 -1.16 10.75
CA ASP A 110 13.70 -2.48 10.21
C ASP A 110 12.39 -3.17 9.84
N ILE A 111 12.19 -3.50 8.58
CA ILE A 111 10.93 -4.08 8.09
C ILE A 111 10.97 -5.60 8.30
N VAL A 112 10.59 -6.04 9.48
CA VAL A 112 10.60 -7.47 9.87
C VAL A 112 9.59 -8.32 9.08
N ALA A 113 8.48 -7.72 8.63
CA ALA A 113 7.44 -8.43 7.87
C ALA A 113 6.75 -7.53 6.85
N ASN A 114 6.54 -8.03 5.64
CA ASN A 114 5.80 -7.38 4.57
C ASN A 114 4.68 -8.30 4.08
N PHE A 115 3.45 -7.82 4.16
CA PHE A 115 2.23 -8.52 3.73
C PHE A 115 1.69 -7.87 2.47
N GLY A 116 1.43 -8.66 1.42
CA GLY A 116 0.95 -8.15 0.16
C GLY A 116 0.02 -9.12 -0.58
N ASP A 117 -0.99 -8.57 -1.23
CA ASP A 117 -1.98 -9.33 -1.99
C ASP A 117 -1.58 -9.51 -3.47
N GLN A 118 -0.51 -8.84 -3.91
CA GLN A 118 0.09 -8.99 -5.22
C GLN A 118 1.58 -9.36 -5.09
N PHE A 119 2.13 -10.11 -6.05
CA PHE A 119 3.56 -10.43 -6.05
C PHE A 119 4.42 -9.18 -6.17
N SER A 120 3.95 -8.16 -6.87
CA SER A 120 4.61 -6.85 -6.96
C SER A 120 4.75 -6.14 -5.62
N ASP A 121 3.93 -6.46 -4.62
CA ASP A 121 4.05 -5.92 -3.26
C ASP A 121 5.24 -6.52 -2.50
N LEU A 122 5.59 -7.76 -2.83
CA LEU A 122 6.57 -8.57 -2.11
C LEU A 122 7.94 -8.58 -2.79
N THR A 123 8.01 -8.14 -4.05
CA THR A 123 9.22 -8.18 -4.88
C THR A 123 10.10 -6.94 -4.64
N GLY A 124 11.42 -7.09 -4.80
CA GLY A 124 12.38 -5.97 -4.79
C GLY A 124 13.08 -5.75 -3.45
N GLY A 125 12.92 -6.63 -2.48
CA GLY A 125 13.64 -6.61 -1.20
C GLY A 125 13.11 -5.59 -0.18
N PHE A 126 13.98 -5.26 0.78
CA PHE A 126 13.69 -4.34 1.89
C PHE A 126 12.54 -4.84 2.79
N ALA A 127 12.64 -6.10 3.22
CA ALA A 127 11.88 -6.71 4.30
C ALA A 127 12.49 -8.08 4.60
N ASP A 128 12.56 -8.46 5.87
CA ASP A 128 13.12 -9.74 6.31
C ASP A 128 12.25 -10.91 5.87
N GLN A 129 10.95 -10.78 6.03
CA GLN A 129 9.96 -11.79 5.66
C GLN A 129 8.87 -11.20 4.78
N THR A 130 8.40 -11.99 3.83
CA THR A 130 7.30 -11.62 2.93
C THR A 130 6.18 -12.65 2.99
N PHE A 131 4.93 -12.17 3.09
CA PHE A 131 3.75 -13.01 3.23
C PHE A 131 2.73 -12.67 2.14
N LYS A 132 2.44 -13.66 1.28
CA LYS A 132 1.44 -13.51 0.22
C LYS A 132 0.04 -13.71 0.78
N ILE A 133 -0.78 -12.65 0.69
CA ILE A 133 -2.19 -12.70 1.08
C ILE A 133 -3.03 -13.07 -0.15
N PRO A 134 -4.07 -13.91 -0.02
CA PRO A 134 -4.99 -14.21 -1.12
C PRO A 134 -5.68 -12.95 -1.66
N ASN A 135 -5.75 -12.83 -2.97
CA ASN A 135 -6.59 -11.84 -3.65
C ASN A 135 -7.35 -12.51 -4.78
N PRO A 136 -8.64 -12.84 -4.59
CA PRO A 136 -9.46 -13.44 -5.63
C PRO A 136 -10.03 -12.42 -6.64
N MET A 137 -9.83 -11.11 -6.41
CA MET A 137 -10.52 -10.05 -7.16
C MET A 137 -9.77 -9.60 -8.41
N TYR A 138 -8.43 -9.52 -8.34
CA TYR A 138 -7.60 -9.05 -9.45
C TYR A 138 -6.15 -9.49 -9.32
N PHE A 139 -5.42 -9.40 -10.43
CA PHE A 139 -3.98 -9.61 -10.50
C PHE A 139 -3.33 -8.37 -11.13
N LEU A 140 -2.24 -7.91 -10.52
CA LEU A 140 -1.34 -6.89 -11.07
C LEU A 140 0.00 -7.58 -11.37
N PRO A 141 0.51 -7.46 -12.62
CA PRO A 141 1.80 -8.00 -13.01
C PRO A 141 2.96 -7.29 -12.31
#